data_aa1a8de2fa366f46737c10b493fc99c9
#
_entry.id   aa1a8de2fa366f46737c10b493fc99c9
#
_cell.length_a   1.000
_cell.length_b   1.000
_cell.length_c   1.000
_cell.angle_alpha   90.00
_cell.angle_beta   90.00
_cell.angle_gamma   90.00
#
_symmetry.space_group_name_H-M   'P 1'
#
loop_
_entity.id
_entity.type
_entity.pdbx_description
1 polymer ?
#
loop_
_entity_poly.entity_id
_entity_poly.type
_entity_poly.pdbx_seq_one_letter_code
_entity_poly.pdbx_strand_id
1 'polypeptide(L)'
;MKIGVITDCFKKSHSEGIALASSLGLNGVQIYATTGEFSPETLGEKEKQSYKNLLKENGLEVSALCGDMGGYGFEIAQDNPARIEKTKKIVDLAAEFGAKVVTTHIGVIPENKSEPRYKAMLSALTECGLYSKSKGITLAIETGPETARTLLAFLQDTKGGVGVNLDPANFVMVTGQDPVQAVYLLKDYIVHTHAKDGVKLSSDQSPTEIYHAFAVGGVEALNACKSFQETPLGEGSVPWKEYISALQEIGYT
;
A
#
# COMPACT_ATOMS: atom_id res chain seq x y z
N MET A 1 -17.97 1.41 -7.49
CA MET A 1 -16.58 1.08 -7.07
C MET A 1 -15.90 0.38 -8.23
N LYS A 2 -14.70 0.82 -8.62
CA LYS A 2 -13.87 0.16 -9.65
C LYS A 2 -13.09 -0.99 -9.03
N ILE A 3 -12.80 -2.03 -9.82
CA ILE A 3 -12.01 -3.19 -9.40
C ILE A 3 -10.74 -3.25 -10.24
N GLY A 4 -9.59 -3.38 -9.58
CA GLY A 4 -8.29 -3.54 -10.21
C GLY A 4 -7.55 -4.76 -9.67
N VAL A 5 -6.35 -4.97 -10.17
CA VAL A 5 -5.46 -6.05 -9.75
C VAL A 5 -4.01 -5.57 -9.69
N ILE A 6 -3.23 -6.14 -8.78
CA ILE A 6 -1.78 -5.99 -8.77
C ILE A 6 -1.22 -6.93 -9.84
N THR A 7 -0.64 -6.37 -10.91
CA THR A 7 -0.15 -7.17 -12.06
C THR A 7 0.90 -8.19 -11.67
N ASP A 8 1.72 -7.86 -10.69
CA ASP A 8 2.79 -8.73 -10.17
C ASP A 8 2.25 -10.04 -9.55
N CYS A 9 1.00 -10.03 -9.06
CA CYS A 9 0.34 -11.22 -8.53
C CYS A 9 0.08 -12.28 -9.60
N PHE A 10 0.03 -11.92 -10.89
CA PHE A 10 -0.10 -12.87 -11.97
C PHE A 10 1.18 -13.67 -12.24
N LYS A 11 2.32 -13.26 -11.69
CA LYS A 11 3.65 -13.87 -11.93
C LYS A 11 3.99 -13.98 -13.42
N LYS A 12 3.66 -12.94 -14.17
CA LYS A 12 3.88 -12.74 -15.60
C LYS A 12 4.58 -11.40 -15.85
N SER A 13 4.99 -11.13 -17.08
CA SER A 13 5.40 -9.77 -17.45
C SER A 13 4.25 -8.78 -17.24
N HIS A 14 4.57 -7.51 -17.00
CA HIS A 14 3.51 -6.50 -16.82
C HIS A 14 2.62 -6.38 -18.06
N SER A 15 3.19 -6.54 -19.27
CA SER A 15 2.41 -6.52 -20.52
C SER A 15 1.38 -7.67 -20.58
N GLU A 16 1.78 -8.88 -20.22
CA GLU A 16 0.85 -10.02 -20.14
C GLU A 16 -0.17 -9.84 -19.01
N GLY A 17 0.27 -9.28 -17.86
CA GLY A 17 -0.60 -8.97 -16.73
C GLY A 17 -1.68 -7.94 -17.08
N ILE A 18 -1.33 -6.89 -17.83
CA ILE A 18 -2.29 -5.87 -18.33
C ILE A 18 -3.32 -6.52 -19.26
N ALA A 19 -2.87 -7.33 -20.22
CA ALA A 19 -3.78 -8.03 -21.14
C ALA A 19 -4.73 -8.98 -20.39
N LEU A 20 -4.21 -9.71 -19.40
CA LEU A 20 -5.00 -10.61 -18.57
C LEU A 20 -6.01 -9.84 -17.71
N ALA A 21 -5.62 -8.73 -17.09
CA ALA A 21 -6.53 -7.87 -16.32
C ALA A 21 -7.72 -7.39 -17.17
N SER A 22 -7.45 -6.95 -18.41
CA SER A 22 -8.49 -6.57 -19.37
C SER A 22 -9.42 -7.73 -19.71
N SER A 23 -8.87 -8.92 -19.98
CA SER A 23 -9.67 -10.11 -20.31
C SER A 23 -10.58 -10.57 -19.15
N LEU A 24 -10.21 -10.24 -17.90
CA LEU A 24 -11.02 -10.49 -16.72
C LEU A 24 -12.07 -9.39 -16.45
N GLY A 25 -12.15 -8.36 -17.29
CA GLY A 25 -13.12 -7.28 -17.16
C GLY A 25 -12.80 -6.29 -16.04
N LEU A 26 -11.53 -6.19 -15.62
CA LEU A 26 -11.10 -5.27 -14.58
C LEU A 26 -11.03 -3.83 -15.10
N ASN A 27 -11.06 -2.87 -14.18
CA ASN A 27 -11.06 -1.44 -14.52
C ASN A 27 -9.66 -0.82 -14.47
N GLY A 28 -8.75 -1.43 -13.72
CA GLY A 28 -7.41 -0.87 -13.53
C GLY A 28 -6.39 -1.86 -13.03
N VAL A 29 -5.16 -1.38 -12.98
CA VAL A 29 -4.02 -2.14 -12.48
C VAL A 29 -3.24 -1.34 -11.45
N GLN A 30 -2.68 -2.04 -10.47
CA GLN A 30 -1.61 -1.55 -9.63
C GLN A 30 -0.31 -2.25 -10.03
N ILE A 31 0.81 -1.52 -10.09
CA ILE A 31 2.09 -2.04 -10.56
C ILE A 31 3.18 -1.70 -9.54
N TYR A 32 4.06 -2.65 -9.23
CA TYR A 32 5.24 -2.38 -8.41
C TYR A 32 6.25 -1.53 -9.19
N ALA A 33 6.65 -0.40 -8.59
CA ALA A 33 7.53 0.58 -9.21
C ALA A 33 8.89 0.73 -8.49
N THR A 34 9.20 -0.18 -7.57
CA THR A 34 10.42 -0.09 -6.76
C THR A 34 11.63 -0.73 -7.42
N THR A 35 11.42 -1.78 -8.20
CA THR A 35 12.48 -2.54 -8.88
C THR A 35 11.95 -3.12 -10.19
N GLY A 36 12.82 -3.76 -10.97
CA GLY A 36 12.42 -4.44 -12.20
C GLY A 36 12.18 -3.49 -13.36
N GLU A 37 11.43 -3.97 -14.35
CA GLU A 37 11.22 -3.25 -15.61
C GLU A 37 10.35 -2.00 -15.48
N PHE A 38 9.48 -1.93 -14.47
CA PHE A 38 8.59 -0.79 -14.24
C PHE A 38 9.09 0.17 -13.15
N SER A 39 10.40 0.25 -12.94
CA SER A 39 10.97 1.20 -11.98
C SER A 39 11.39 2.51 -12.66
N PRO A 40 11.43 3.65 -11.93
CA PRO A 40 11.90 4.93 -12.49
C PRO A 40 13.33 4.90 -13.03
N GLU A 41 14.15 3.96 -12.57
CA GLU A 41 15.55 3.82 -12.98
C GLU A 41 15.72 3.05 -14.29
N THR A 42 14.76 2.19 -14.63
CA THR A 42 14.86 1.28 -15.79
C THR A 42 13.91 1.66 -16.92
N LEU A 43 12.77 2.28 -16.58
CA LEU A 43 11.73 2.56 -17.54
C LEU A 43 12.07 3.81 -18.38
N GLY A 44 12.56 3.60 -19.61
CA GLY A 44 12.85 4.67 -20.56
C GLY A 44 11.59 5.25 -21.23
N GLU A 45 11.75 6.36 -21.95
CA GLU A 45 10.62 7.06 -22.59
C GLU A 45 9.86 6.20 -23.62
N LYS A 46 10.55 5.33 -24.35
CA LYS A 46 9.92 4.41 -25.31
C LYS A 46 9.04 3.37 -24.59
N GLU A 47 9.56 2.80 -23.54
CA GLU A 47 8.88 1.81 -22.71
C GLU A 47 7.67 2.44 -22.01
N LYS A 48 7.81 3.65 -21.45
CA LYS A 48 6.70 4.42 -20.88
C LYS A 48 5.58 4.62 -21.91
N GLN A 49 5.93 5.05 -23.12
CA GLN A 49 4.93 5.24 -24.17
C GLN A 49 4.27 3.92 -24.60
N SER A 50 5.05 2.83 -24.66
CA SER A 50 4.51 1.50 -24.98
C SER A 50 3.49 1.05 -23.92
N TYR A 51 3.80 1.19 -22.62
CA TYR A 51 2.87 0.85 -21.54
C TYR A 51 1.62 1.74 -21.54
N LYS A 52 1.76 3.04 -21.79
CA LYS A 52 0.61 3.95 -21.90
C LYS A 52 -0.32 3.54 -23.04
N ASN A 53 0.24 3.16 -24.20
CA ASN A 53 -0.55 2.66 -25.33
C ASN A 53 -1.24 1.35 -24.97
N LEU A 54 -0.51 0.40 -24.39
CA LEU A 54 -1.05 -0.90 -23.98
C LEU A 54 -2.21 -0.76 -22.99
N LEU A 55 -2.07 0.09 -21.98
CA LEU A 55 -3.13 0.38 -21.00
C LEU A 55 -4.37 0.96 -21.68
N LYS A 56 -4.17 1.93 -22.58
CA LYS A 56 -5.24 2.56 -23.34
C LYS A 56 -5.96 1.57 -24.26
N GLU A 57 -5.22 0.73 -25.00
CA GLU A 57 -5.78 -0.30 -25.90
C GLU A 57 -6.60 -1.35 -25.13
N ASN A 58 -6.20 -1.63 -23.88
CA ASN A 58 -6.90 -2.55 -23.00
C ASN A 58 -8.00 -1.90 -22.14
N GLY A 59 -8.21 -0.59 -22.26
CA GLY A 59 -9.23 0.14 -21.49
C GLY A 59 -8.99 0.18 -19.99
N LEU A 60 -7.71 0.08 -19.54
CA LEU A 60 -7.32 0.02 -18.14
C LEU A 60 -6.68 1.34 -17.69
N GLU A 61 -6.93 1.69 -16.42
CA GLU A 61 -6.27 2.79 -15.72
C GLU A 61 -5.17 2.24 -14.79
N VAL A 62 -4.15 3.05 -14.51
CA VAL A 62 -3.24 2.77 -13.38
C VAL A 62 -3.91 3.29 -12.11
N SER A 63 -4.45 2.40 -11.28
CA SER A 63 -5.13 2.75 -10.03
C SER A 63 -4.16 3.26 -8.98
N ALA A 64 -2.98 2.63 -8.89
CA ALA A 64 -1.88 3.02 -8.02
C ALA A 64 -0.54 2.49 -8.55
N LEU A 65 0.57 3.10 -8.13
CA LEU A 65 1.87 2.46 -8.17
C LEU A 65 2.25 1.99 -6.75
N CYS A 66 2.83 0.80 -6.65
CA CYS A 66 3.39 0.34 -5.39
C CYS A 66 4.83 0.86 -5.25
N GLY A 67 5.05 1.68 -4.25
CA GLY A 67 6.33 2.27 -3.89
C GLY A 67 6.99 1.63 -2.66
N ASP A 68 6.57 0.43 -2.28
CA ASP A 68 7.10 -0.28 -1.13
C ASP A 68 8.52 -0.78 -1.38
N MET A 69 9.47 -0.22 -0.67
CA MET A 69 10.89 -0.57 -0.75
C MET A 69 11.29 -1.68 0.25
N GLY A 70 10.33 -2.23 0.98
CA GLY A 70 10.58 -3.27 1.97
C GLY A 70 11.47 -2.84 3.14
N GLY A 71 12.02 -3.82 3.85
CA GLY A 71 12.85 -3.59 5.02
C GLY A 71 12.09 -2.90 6.15
N TYR A 72 12.77 -2.09 6.94
CA TYR A 72 12.20 -1.33 8.05
C TYR A 72 11.42 -0.07 7.61
N GLY A 73 11.07 0.06 6.34
CA GLY A 73 10.38 1.26 5.87
C GLY A 73 11.16 2.54 6.18
N PHE A 74 10.52 3.49 6.86
CA PHE A 74 11.12 4.77 7.24
C PHE A 74 11.56 4.85 8.71
N GLU A 75 11.69 3.71 9.39
CA GLU A 75 12.08 3.66 10.80
C GLU A 75 13.54 4.09 11.04
N ILE A 76 14.43 3.86 10.06
CA ILE A 76 15.87 4.11 10.17
C ILE A 76 16.21 5.46 9.55
N ALA A 77 16.50 6.44 10.41
CA ALA A 77 16.74 7.82 9.98
C ALA A 77 17.87 7.95 8.93
N GLN A 78 18.90 7.12 9.02
CA GLN A 78 20.04 7.12 8.10
C GLN A 78 19.67 6.70 6.68
N ASP A 79 18.65 5.85 6.53
CA ASP A 79 18.20 5.33 5.23
C ASP A 79 17.20 6.29 4.56
N ASN A 80 16.57 7.16 5.34
CA ASN A 80 15.48 8.01 4.87
C ASN A 80 15.83 8.94 3.71
N PRO A 81 17.04 9.56 3.61
CA PRO A 81 17.36 10.38 2.45
C PRO A 81 17.24 9.63 1.12
N ALA A 82 17.75 8.39 1.04
CA ALA A 82 17.67 7.58 -0.16
C ALA A 82 16.22 7.13 -0.44
N ARG A 83 15.48 6.74 0.60
CA ARG A 83 14.06 6.34 0.48
C ARG A 83 13.18 7.49 0.02
N ILE A 84 13.39 8.70 0.54
CA ILE A 84 12.66 9.91 0.14
C ILE A 84 12.90 10.20 -1.35
N GLU A 85 14.15 10.20 -1.79
CA GLU A 85 14.47 10.45 -3.20
C GLU A 85 13.87 9.38 -4.13
N LYS A 86 13.90 8.12 -3.73
CA LYS A 86 13.26 7.05 -4.48
C LYS A 86 11.74 7.22 -4.53
N THR A 87 11.11 7.54 -3.40
CA THR A 87 9.67 7.82 -3.33
C THR A 87 9.28 8.96 -4.28
N LYS A 88 10.05 10.06 -4.31
CA LYS A 88 9.79 11.19 -5.22
C LYS A 88 9.81 10.76 -6.68
N LYS A 89 10.78 9.93 -7.10
CA LYS A 89 10.85 9.41 -8.47
C LYS A 89 9.63 8.53 -8.81
N ILE A 90 9.17 7.70 -7.87
CA ILE A 90 7.97 6.87 -8.06
C ILE A 90 6.72 7.75 -8.16
N VAL A 91 6.64 8.81 -7.36
CA VAL A 91 5.55 9.80 -7.44
C VAL A 91 5.52 10.50 -8.80
N ASP A 92 6.68 10.89 -9.33
CA ASP A 92 6.77 11.48 -10.67
C ASP A 92 6.30 10.48 -11.73
N LEU A 93 6.72 9.21 -11.63
CA LEU A 93 6.26 8.15 -12.52
C LEU A 93 4.74 7.93 -12.42
N ALA A 94 4.18 7.96 -11.20
CA ALA A 94 2.74 7.85 -10.99
C ALA A 94 1.98 8.99 -11.71
N ALA A 95 2.47 10.22 -11.59
CA ALA A 95 1.90 11.38 -12.29
C ALA A 95 1.95 11.21 -13.81
N GLU A 96 3.06 10.69 -14.35
CA GLU A 96 3.21 10.43 -15.79
C GLU A 96 2.22 9.38 -16.32
N PHE A 97 1.87 8.38 -15.51
CA PHE A 97 0.89 7.35 -15.86
C PHE A 97 -0.55 7.71 -15.47
N GLY A 98 -0.78 8.90 -14.92
CA GLY A 98 -2.10 9.38 -14.55
C GLY A 98 -2.66 8.78 -13.26
N ALA A 99 -1.88 7.95 -12.55
CA ALA A 99 -2.24 7.44 -11.24
C ALA A 99 -2.37 8.58 -10.22
N LYS A 100 -3.23 8.40 -9.23
CA LYS A 100 -3.45 9.39 -8.16
C LYS A 100 -2.90 8.93 -6.82
N VAL A 101 -2.44 7.68 -6.74
CA VAL A 101 -2.01 7.03 -5.51
C VAL A 101 -0.67 6.33 -5.72
N VAL A 102 0.21 6.49 -4.74
CA VAL A 102 1.39 5.61 -4.55
C VAL A 102 1.22 4.93 -3.21
N THR A 103 1.13 3.59 -3.19
CA THR A 103 1.00 2.81 -1.95
C THR A 103 2.37 2.42 -1.41
N THR A 104 2.53 2.34 -0.10
CA THR A 104 3.77 1.91 0.54
C THR A 104 3.55 1.43 1.96
N HIS A 105 4.29 0.40 2.40
CA HIS A 105 4.53 0.17 3.82
C HIS A 105 5.59 1.16 4.33
N ILE A 106 5.50 1.52 5.59
CA ILE A 106 6.38 2.53 6.17
C ILE A 106 7.20 2.03 7.36
N GLY A 107 7.08 0.74 7.70
CA GLY A 107 7.58 0.16 8.94
C GLY A 107 6.55 0.26 10.07
N VAL A 108 7.00 0.06 11.30
CA VAL A 108 6.13 0.02 12.48
C VAL A 108 6.08 1.39 13.16
N ILE A 109 4.91 2.01 13.19
CA ILE A 109 4.69 3.31 13.85
C ILE A 109 4.76 3.11 15.38
N PRO A 110 5.69 3.77 16.09
CA PRO A 110 5.70 3.75 17.55
C PRO A 110 4.46 4.43 18.15
N GLU A 111 3.88 3.85 19.20
CA GLU A 111 2.80 4.50 19.94
C GLU A 111 3.29 5.74 20.70
N ASN A 112 4.53 5.69 21.18
CA ASN A 112 5.14 6.81 21.88
C ASN A 112 5.75 7.81 20.89
N LYS A 113 5.07 8.93 20.70
CA LYS A 113 5.50 10.02 19.80
C LYS A 113 6.84 10.68 20.19
N SER A 114 7.34 10.44 21.41
CA SER A 114 8.64 10.97 21.86
C SER A 114 9.82 10.18 21.31
N GLU A 115 9.59 8.94 20.85
CA GLU A 115 10.65 8.09 20.32
C GLU A 115 11.35 8.74 19.12
N PRO A 116 12.69 8.64 19.02
CA PRO A 116 13.43 9.12 17.86
C PRO A 116 12.94 8.51 16.55
N ARG A 117 12.53 7.23 16.55
CA ARG A 117 11.98 6.51 15.41
C ARG A 117 10.68 7.14 14.91
N TYR A 118 9.73 7.50 15.81
CA TYR A 118 8.51 8.21 15.43
C TYR A 118 8.83 9.51 14.69
N LYS A 119 9.77 10.30 15.23
CA LYS A 119 10.16 11.58 14.64
C LYS A 119 10.84 11.41 13.27
N ALA A 120 11.68 10.38 13.12
CA ALA A 120 12.33 10.06 11.85
C ALA A 120 11.29 9.70 10.78
N MET A 121 10.34 8.81 11.10
CA MET A 121 9.24 8.44 10.22
C MET A 121 8.38 9.64 9.86
N LEU A 122 7.95 10.42 10.85
CA LEU A 122 7.10 11.59 10.65
C LEU A 122 7.77 12.63 9.73
N SER A 123 9.05 12.91 9.93
CA SER A 123 9.80 13.83 9.08
C SER A 123 9.84 13.36 7.64
N ALA A 124 10.19 12.09 7.41
CA ALA A 124 10.29 11.51 6.08
C ALA A 124 8.93 11.46 5.36
N LEU A 125 7.89 10.98 6.06
CA LEU A 125 6.54 10.88 5.47
C LEU A 125 5.93 12.27 5.23
N THR A 126 6.22 13.27 6.06
CA THR A 126 5.80 14.65 5.80
C THR A 126 6.45 15.20 4.53
N GLU A 127 7.75 14.98 4.34
CA GLU A 127 8.45 15.42 3.12
C GLU A 127 7.91 14.73 1.87
N CYS A 128 7.81 13.39 1.90
CA CYS A 128 7.23 12.61 0.80
C CYS A 128 5.78 13.02 0.50
N GLY A 129 4.95 13.21 1.53
CA GLY A 129 3.55 13.60 1.37
C GLY A 129 3.39 14.99 0.76
N LEU A 130 4.17 15.97 1.20
CA LEU A 130 4.14 17.31 0.62
C LEU A 130 4.58 17.31 -0.84
N TYR A 131 5.62 16.53 -1.18
CA TYR A 131 6.04 16.34 -2.57
C TYR A 131 4.93 15.69 -3.41
N SER A 132 4.36 14.60 -2.92
CA SER A 132 3.26 13.89 -3.60
C SER A 132 2.07 14.84 -3.85
N LYS A 133 1.68 15.60 -2.83
CA LYS A 133 0.60 16.60 -2.95
C LYS A 133 0.90 17.65 -4.03
N SER A 134 2.15 18.09 -4.17
CA SER A 134 2.55 19.06 -5.20
C SER A 134 2.38 18.51 -6.62
N LYS A 135 2.36 17.19 -6.78
CA LYS A 135 2.15 16.48 -8.04
C LYS A 135 0.70 16.01 -8.25
N GLY A 136 -0.19 16.31 -7.31
CA GLY A 136 -1.58 15.84 -7.33
C GLY A 136 -1.71 14.35 -7.03
N ILE A 137 -0.76 13.77 -6.31
CA ILE A 137 -0.68 12.37 -5.89
C ILE A 137 -0.88 12.30 -4.37
N THR A 138 -1.46 11.23 -3.89
CA THR A 138 -1.47 10.88 -2.46
C THR A 138 -0.53 9.71 -2.21
N LEU A 139 0.41 9.87 -1.26
CA LEU A 139 1.21 8.76 -0.74
C LEU A 139 0.36 8.00 0.28
N ALA A 140 -0.07 6.80 -0.04
CA ALA A 140 -0.99 6.02 0.77
C ALA A 140 -0.23 4.97 1.59
N ILE A 141 -0.28 5.11 2.92
CA ILE A 141 0.25 4.11 3.85
C ILE A 141 -0.64 2.88 3.80
N GLU A 142 -0.06 1.72 3.54
CA GLU A 142 -0.77 0.46 3.66
C GLU A 142 -0.91 0.09 5.13
N THR A 143 -2.14 -0.23 5.54
CA THR A 143 -2.42 -0.70 6.90
C THR A 143 -1.67 -2.00 7.19
N GLY A 144 -1.14 -2.14 8.39
CA GLY A 144 -0.24 -3.23 8.72
C GLY A 144 -0.16 -3.54 10.22
N PRO A 145 0.99 -3.24 10.87
CA PRO A 145 1.22 -3.65 12.26
C PRO A 145 0.54 -2.74 13.29
N GLU A 146 0.16 -1.52 12.89
CA GLU A 146 -0.43 -0.56 13.80
C GLU A 146 -1.94 -0.68 13.89
N THR A 147 -2.49 -0.19 15.01
CA THR A 147 -3.93 -0.01 15.13
C THR A 147 -4.41 1.15 14.25
N ALA A 148 -5.68 1.11 13.83
CA ALA A 148 -6.29 2.22 13.09
C ALA A 148 -6.19 3.55 13.86
N ARG A 149 -6.21 3.51 15.20
CA ARG A 149 -6.04 4.70 16.07
C ARG A 149 -4.62 5.23 16.03
N THR A 150 -3.61 4.36 16.09
CA THR A 150 -2.20 4.74 15.98
C THR A 150 -1.91 5.35 14.61
N LEU A 151 -2.42 4.72 13.54
CA LEU A 151 -2.28 5.26 12.19
C LEU A 151 -2.96 6.63 12.05
N LEU A 152 -4.19 6.79 12.54
CA LEU A 152 -4.89 8.09 12.51
C LEU A 152 -4.10 9.18 13.23
N ALA A 153 -3.56 8.87 14.41
CA ALA A 153 -2.77 9.83 15.18
C ALA A 153 -1.47 10.25 14.44
N PHE A 154 -0.86 9.32 13.71
CA PHE A 154 0.31 9.60 12.87
C PHE A 154 -0.06 10.46 11.66
N LEU A 155 -1.15 10.13 10.95
CA LEU A 155 -1.64 10.91 9.82
C LEU A 155 -1.97 12.35 10.19
N GLN A 156 -2.58 12.56 11.36
CA GLN A 156 -2.88 13.90 11.87
C GLN A 156 -1.62 14.74 12.17
N ASP A 157 -0.50 14.08 12.50
CA ASP A 157 0.77 14.76 12.71
C ASP A 157 1.49 15.11 11.38
N THR A 158 1.12 14.47 10.25
CA THR A 158 1.63 14.84 8.93
C THR A 158 1.02 16.15 8.45
N LYS A 159 1.67 16.81 7.49
CA LYS A 159 1.20 18.10 6.94
C LYS A 159 0.33 17.94 5.68
N GLY A 160 -0.17 16.75 5.43
CA GLY A 160 -0.99 16.41 4.27
C GLY A 160 -0.21 15.75 3.12
N GLY A 161 -0.95 15.28 2.12
CA GLY A 161 -0.41 14.49 1.00
C GLY A 161 -0.15 13.03 1.34
N VAL A 162 -0.42 12.63 2.59
CA VAL A 162 -0.39 11.24 3.07
C VAL A 162 -1.81 10.78 3.32
N GLY A 163 -2.14 9.61 2.80
CA GLY A 163 -3.43 8.94 2.97
C GLY A 163 -3.27 7.48 3.38
N VAL A 164 -4.32 6.71 3.19
CA VAL A 164 -4.37 5.30 3.58
C VAL A 164 -4.74 4.43 2.37
N ASN A 165 -3.95 3.39 2.16
CA ASN A 165 -4.36 2.19 1.44
C ASN A 165 -4.83 1.18 2.48
N LEU A 166 -6.14 1.00 2.61
CA LEU A 166 -6.70 0.13 3.63
C LEU A 166 -6.74 -1.31 3.15
N ASP A 167 -5.95 -2.17 3.78
CA ASP A 167 -6.03 -3.61 3.61
C ASP A 167 -6.79 -4.21 4.81
N PRO A 168 -8.02 -4.74 4.61
CA PRO A 168 -8.83 -5.25 5.70
C PRO A 168 -8.25 -6.51 6.33
N ALA A 169 -7.54 -7.34 5.54
CA ALA A 169 -6.95 -8.57 6.03
C ALA A 169 -5.81 -8.29 7.01
N ASN A 170 -5.02 -7.23 6.80
CA ASN A 170 -3.96 -6.88 7.74
C ASN A 170 -4.52 -6.53 9.12
N PHE A 171 -5.70 -5.92 9.21
CA PHE A 171 -6.36 -5.69 10.49
C PHE A 171 -6.77 -7.00 11.16
N VAL A 172 -7.48 -7.90 10.47
CA VAL A 172 -7.96 -9.15 11.08
C VAL A 172 -6.83 -10.12 11.38
N MET A 173 -5.84 -10.23 10.50
CA MET A 173 -4.72 -11.17 10.64
C MET A 173 -3.69 -10.74 11.69
N VAL A 174 -3.28 -9.47 11.64
CA VAL A 174 -2.13 -8.99 12.41
C VAL A 174 -2.55 -8.38 13.74
N THR A 175 -3.39 -7.35 13.70
CA THR A 175 -3.81 -6.65 14.93
C THR A 175 -5.03 -7.27 15.61
N GLY A 176 -5.84 -8.04 14.88
CA GLY A 176 -7.11 -8.58 15.38
C GLY A 176 -8.20 -7.52 15.47
N GLN A 177 -8.07 -6.40 14.78
CA GLN A 177 -9.07 -5.32 14.77
C GLN A 177 -10.16 -5.56 13.74
N ASP A 178 -11.32 -4.98 14.00
CA ASP A 178 -12.42 -4.93 13.07
C ASP A 178 -12.14 -3.92 11.94
N PRO A 179 -12.00 -4.37 10.67
CA PRO A 179 -11.72 -3.49 9.55
C PRO A 179 -12.90 -2.54 9.22
N VAL A 180 -14.12 -2.88 9.60
CA VAL A 180 -15.29 -2.01 9.40
C VAL A 180 -15.18 -0.75 10.26
N GLN A 181 -14.83 -0.93 11.54
CA GLN A 181 -14.56 0.22 12.41
C GLN A 181 -13.37 1.04 11.95
N ALA A 182 -12.34 0.39 11.39
CA ALA A 182 -11.20 1.08 10.82
C ALA A 182 -11.59 1.97 9.63
N VAL A 183 -12.52 1.52 8.76
CA VAL A 183 -13.06 2.34 7.66
C VAL A 183 -13.64 3.65 8.19
N TYR A 184 -14.53 3.60 9.18
CA TYR A 184 -15.14 4.82 9.73
C TYR A 184 -14.13 5.73 10.43
N LEU A 185 -13.16 5.15 11.13
CA LEU A 185 -12.13 5.91 11.85
C LEU A 185 -11.18 6.64 10.89
N LEU A 186 -10.83 6.01 9.78
CA LEU A 186 -9.84 6.50 8.80
C LEU A 186 -10.50 7.15 7.56
N LYS A 187 -11.82 7.32 7.56
CA LYS A 187 -12.61 7.73 6.39
C LYS A 187 -12.08 8.93 5.60
N ASP A 188 -11.52 9.92 6.29
CA ASP A 188 -11.03 11.16 5.67
C ASP A 188 -9.65 10.98 5.00
N TYR A 189 -9.01 9.81 5.18
CA TYR A 189 -7.68 9.49 4.69
C TYR A 189 -7.66 8.33 3.69
N ILE A 190 -8.72 7.51 3.61
CA ILE A 190 -8.76 6.36 2.70
C ILE A 190 -8.83 6.84 1.26
N VAL A 191 -7.80 6.51 0.47
CA VAL A 191 -7.70 6.84 -0.96
C VAL A 191 -7.54 5.61 -1.84
N HIS A 192 -7.25 4.48 -1.24
CA HIS A 192 -7.11 3.19 -1.91
C HIS A 192 -7.44 2.06 -0.94
N THR A 193 -7.82 0.89 -1.45
CA THR A 193 -8.03 -0.31 -0.63
C THR A 193 -7.57 -1.55 -1.39
N HIS A 194 -7.03 -2.52 -0.67
CA HIS A 194 -6.82 -3.85 -1.18
C HIS A 194 -8.00 -4.77 -0.83
N ALA A 195 -8.31 -5.70 -1.72
CA ALA A 195 -9.19 -6.81 -1.44
C ALA A 195 -8.31 -8.04 -1.15
N LYS A 196 -8.07 -8.30 0.11
CA LYS A 196 -7.30 -9.43 0.64
C LYS A 196 -8.04 -10.04 1.82
N ASP A 197 -7.95 -11.34 2.01
CA ASP A 197 -8.59 -12.04 3.12
C ASP A 197 -7.61 -12.94 3.86
N GLY A 198 -7.93 -13.31 5.06
CA GLY A 198 -7.11 -14.18 5.88
C GLY A 198 -7.66 -14.37 7.29
N VAL A 199 -6.97 -15.20 8.03
CA VAL A 199 -7.34 -15.57 9.40
C VAL A 199 -6.16 -15.36 10.35
N LYS A 200 -6.45 -14.94 11.58
CA LYS A 200 -5.49 -14.94 12.67
C LYS A 200 -5.43 -16.33 13.29
N LEU A 201 -4.24 -16.90 13.42
CA LEU A 201 -4.04 -18.25 13.95
C LEU A 201 -3.55 -18.25 15.39
N SER A 202 -2.69 -17.30 15.74
CA SER A 202 -2.19 -17.15 17.13
C SER A 202 -1.92 -15.70 17.47
N SER A 203 -1.66 -15.45 18.75
CA SER A 203 -1.23 -14.15 19.30
C SER A 203 0.13 -14.24 20.01
N ASP A 204 0.90 -15.28 19.68
CA ASP A 204 2.20 -15.52 20.31
C ASP A 204 3.26 -14.50 19.92
N GLN A 205 3.10 -13.91 18.72
CA GLN A 205 3.94 -12.82 18.23
C GLN A 205 3.14 -11.50 18.19
N SER A 206 3.76 -10.44 18.62
CA SER A 206 3.20 -9.10 18.48
C SER A 206 3.24 -8.65 17.01
N PRO A 207 2.38 -7.71 16.59
CA PRO A 207 2.45 -7.11 15.26
C PRO A 207 3.84 -6.57 14.90
N THR A 208 4.53 -5.96 15.84
CA THR A 208 5.89 -5.45 15.66
C THR A 208 6.89 -6.57 15.35
N GLU A 209 6.85 -7.68 16.11
CA GLU A 209 7.74 -8.82 15.87
C GLU A 209 7.51 -9.44 14.50
N ILE A 210 6.25 -9.56 14.07
CA ILE A 210 5.88 -10.07 12.74
C ILE A 210 6.50 -9.19 11.65
N TYR A 211 6.29 -7.87 11.72
CA TYR A 211 6.77 -6.96 10.69
C TYR A 211 8.29 -6.79 10.69
N HIS A 212 8.94 -6.80 11.86
CA HIS A 212 10.40 -6.77 11.93
C HIS A 212 11.03 -8.08 11.42
N ALA A 213 10.41 -9.24 11.66
CA ALA A 213 10.85 -10.50 11.06
C ALA A 213 10.74 -10.44 9.53
N PHE A 214 9.63 -9.90 9.01
CA PHE A 214 9.45 -9.67 7.58
C PHE A 214 10.46 -8.66 7.01
N ALA A 215 10.75 -7.58 7.72
CA ALA A 215 11.74 -6.58 7.32
C ALA A 215 13.14 -7.18 7.09
N VAL A 216 13.51 -8.19 7.85
CA VAL A 216 14.82 -8.88 7.75
C VAL A 216 14.79 -10.04 6.77
N GLY A 217 13.76 -10.89 6.85
CA GLY A 217 13.67 -12.16 6.10
C GLY A 217 12.80 -12.13 4.86
N GLY A 218 12.15 -10.99 4.56
CA GLY A 218 11.32 -10.85 3.37
C GLY A 218 10.16 -11.85 3.30
N VAL A 219 9.82 -12.26 2.08
CA VAL A 219 8.71 -13.20 1.81
C VAL A 219 8.91 -14.56 2.47
N GLU A 220 10.14 -15.02 2.65
CA GLU A 220 10.42 -16.28 3.33
C GLU A 220 10.00 -16.25 4.80
N ALA A 221 10.29 -15.14 5.50
CA ALA A 221 9.85 -14.96 6.89
C ALA A 221 8.31 -14.83 6.98
N LEU A 222 7.68 -14.19 6.01
CA LEU A 222 6.22 -14.09 5.92
C LEU A 222 5.60 -15.48 5.75
N ASN A 223 6.11 -16.30 4.84
CA ASN A 223 5.63 -17.66 4.59
C ASN A 223 5.88 -18.60 5.79
N ALA A 224 6.91 -18.32 6.59
CA ALA A 224 7.22 -19.08 7.81
C ALA A 224 6.39 -18.63 9.03
N CYS A 225 5.71 -17.49 8.95
CA CYS A 225 4.89 -16.97 10.03
C CYS A 225 3.71 -17.91 10.33
N LYS A 226 3.54 -18.25 11.61
CA LYS A 226 2.45 -19.11 12.10
C LYS A 226 1.35 -18.32 12.80
N SER A 227 1.45 -17.02 12.85
CA SER A 227 0.51 -16.16 13.57
C SER A 227 -0.75 -15.87 12.76
N PHE A 228 -0.67 -16.00 11.43
CA PHE A 228 -1.80 -15.79 10.53
C PHE A 228 -1.65 -16.62 9.24
N GLN A 229 -2.71 -16.63 8.45
CA GLN A 229 -2.74 -17.24 7.12
C GLN A 229 -3.60 -16.39 6.18
N GLU A 230 -3.07 -16.07 5.00
CA GLU A 230 -3.88 -15.52 3.90
C GLU A 230 -4.74 -16.62 3.29
N THR A 231 -5.96 -16.27 2.92
CA THR A 231 -6.96 -17.18 2.32
C THR A 231 -7.53 -16.57 1.05
N PRO A 232 -8.17 -17.36 0.18
CA PRO A 232 -9.01 -16.82 -0.89
C PRO A 232 -10.07 -15.89 -0.33
N LEU A 233 -10.50 -14.90 -1.13
CA LEU A 233 -11.52 -13.93 -0.74
C LEU A 233 -12.81 -14.64 -0.34
N GLY A 234 -13.33 -14.30 0.83
CA GLY A 234 -14.55 -14.89 1.41
C GLY A 234 -14.32 -16.16 2.22
N GLU A 235 -13.09 -16.67 2.29
CA GLU A 235 -12.74 -17.86 3.09
C GLU A 235 -11.99 -17.49 4.38
N GLY A 236 -11.74 -16.20 4.60
CA GLY A 236 -11.07 -15.67 5.79
C GLY A 236 -12.02 -15.07 6.81
N SER A 237 -11.51 -14.10 7.55
CA SER A 237 -12.24 -13.43 8.64
C SER A 237 -12.66 -12.00 8.31
N VAL A 238 -12.42 -11.52 7.09
CA VAL A 238 -12.88 -10.19 6.67
C VAL A 238 -14.41 -10.22 6.47
N PRO A 239 -15.17 -9.36 7.18
CA PRO A 239 -16.63 -9.27 7.02
C PRO A 239 -16.98 -8.48 5.75
N TRP A 240 -16.83 -9.11 4.58
CA TRP A 240 -16.87 -8.47 3.27
C TRP A 240 -18.10 -7.63 3.01
N LYS A 241 -19.28 -8.12 3.40
CA LYS A 241 -20.53 -7.42 3.17
C LYS A 241 -20.56 -6.09 3.93
N GLU A 242 -20.22 -6.13 5.20
CA GLU A 242 -20.17 -4.98 6.10
C GLU A 242 -19.04 -4.02 5.72
N TYR A 243 -17.88 -4.58 5.33
CA TYR A 243 -16.73 -3.81 4.89
C TYR A 243 -17.02 -3.00 3.62
N ILE A 244 -17.60 -3.64 2.59
CA ILE A 244 -18.00 -2.96 1.34
C ILE A 244 -19.08 -1.91 1.62
N SER A 245 -20.08 -2.22 2.48
CA SER A 245 -21.11 -1.26 2.88
C SER A 245 -20.49 -0.01 3.54
N ALA A 246 -19.57 -0.21 4.47
CA ALA A 246 -18.87 0.89 5.13
C ALA A 246 -18.09 1.78 4.16
N LEU A 247 -17.37 1.17 3.18
CA LEU A 247 -16.69 1.92 2.13
C LEU A 247 -17.67 2.75 1.29
N GLN A 248 -18.83 2.19 0.94
CA GLN A 248 -19.88 2.93 0.21
C GLN A 248 -20.46 4.08 1.04
N GLU A 249 -20.72 3.85 2.32
CA GLU A 249 -21.26 4.86 3.25
C GLU A 249 -20.33 6.07 3.43
N ILE A 250 -19.01 5.85 3.41
CA ILE A 250 -18.03 6.96 3.45
C ILE A 250 -17.81 7.61 2.09
N GLY A 251 -18.48 7.14 1.03
CA GLY A 251 -18.36 7.68 -0.33
C GLY A 251 -17.14 7.19 -1.11
N TYR A 252 -16.50 6.09 -0.72
CA TYR A 252 -15.41 5.49 -1.48
C TYR A 252 -15.94 4.88 -2.79
N THR A 253 -15.32 5.23 -3.94
CA THR A 253 -15.82 4.89 -5.30
C THR A 253 -14.84 4.04 -6.09
#